data_9d78a113de500f2be6000346c2ff8064
#
_entry.id   9d78a113de500f2be6000346c2ff8064
#
_cell.length_a   1.000
_cell.length_b   1.000
_cell.length_c   1.000
_cell.angle_alpha   90.00
_cell.angle_beta   90.00
_cell.angle_gamma   90.00
#
_symmetry.space_group_name_H-M   'P 1'
#
loop_
_entity.id
_entity.type
_entity.pdbx_description
1 polymer ?
#
loop_
_entity_poly.entity_id
_entity_poly.type
_entity_poly.pdbx_seq_one_letter_code
_entity_poly.pdbx_strand_id
1 'polypeptide(L)'
;IFVIDGAHRLSSLGAWINDDYGDGSIPQKYYGNFISDDQKSMAEKTRQLINKEFGPFSEILKISRGQISTNDTEKIEIAKNLGALALQVQWVDGDASKAEDSFLKINQSATKISDAELELIKNRNKAFAIAARAVVRAGKGYQYWSNFSFEYQNKIVEVARNIHDIMFGTKPFDINDINSFPIAGPRSSNLTLDVVTQTIKICNDDGNNPALIDGTEENVYHQLV
;
A
#
# COMPACT_ATOMS: atom_id res chain seq x y z
N ILE A 1 -15.89 -8.98 0.06
CA ILE A 1 -15.34 -9.15 1.42
C ILE A 1 -14.21 -8.13 1.58
N PHE A 2 -14.27 -7.33 2.63
CA PHE A 2 -13.25 -6.36 2.98
C PHE A 2 -12.57 -6.77 4.27
N VAL A 3 -11.25 -6.57 4.36
CA VAL A 3 -10.50 -6.74 5.61
C VAL A 3 -10.42 -5.36 6.27
N ILE A 4 -11.15 -5.17 7.37
CA ILE A 4 -11.24 -3.90 8.09
C ILE A 4 -9.97 -3.69 8.93
N ASP A 5 -9.52 -4.72 9.64
CA ASP A 5 -8.28 -4.72 10.42
C ASP A 5 -7.50 -6.02 10.20
N GLY A 6 -6.20 -5.97 10.41
CA GLY A 6 -5.32 -7.13 10.30
C GLY A 6 -4.77 -7.40 8.89
N ALA A 7 -4.99 -6.51 7.92
CA ALA A 7 -4.49 -6.68 6.55
C ALA A 7 -2.96 -6.92 6.52
N HIS A 8 -2.18 -6.16 7.30
CA HIS A 8 -0.72 -6.34 7.39
C HIS A 8 -0.34 -7.70 7.99
N ARG A 9 -1.05 -8.13 9.06
CA ARG A 9 -0.83 -9.45 9.69
C ARG A 9 -1.14 -10.58 8.72
N LEU A 10 -2.26 -10.50 8.01
CA LEU A 10 -2.64 -11.48 7.00
C LEU A 10 -1.68 -11.49 5.82
N SER A 11 -1.22 -10.32 5.36
CA SER A 11 -0.24 -10.20 4.28
C SER A 11 1.10 -10.81 4.67
N SER A 12 1.59 -10.56 5.90
CA SER A 12 2.84 -11.12 6.39
C SER A 12 2.76 -12.64 6.51
N LEU A 13 1.64 -13.16 7.04
CA LEU A 13 1.40 -14.59 7.12
C LEU A 13 1.29 -15.21 5.72
N GLY A 14 0.57 -14.56 4.81
CA GLY A 14 0.44 -14.97 3.41
C GLY A 14 1.78 -14.99 2.68
N ALA A 15 2.65 -14.02 2.94
CA ALA A 15 4.00 -13.96 2.39
C ALA A 15 4.84 -15.17 2.83
N TRP A 16 4.80 -15.51 4.12
CA TRP A 16 5.50 -16.67 4.65
C TRP A 16 4.95 -18.01 4.13
N ILE A 17 3.61 -18.15 4.08
CA ILE A 17 2.95 -19.37 3.58
C ILE A 17 3.28 -19.64 2.11
N ASN A 18 3.28 -18.60 1.29
CA ASN A 18 3.48 -18.71 -0.16
C ASN A 18 4.94 -18.50 -0.59
N ASP A 19 5.83 -18.20 0.34
CA ASP A 19 7.22 -17.78 0.07
C ASP A 19 7.29 -16.62 -0.95
N ASP A 20 6.33 -15.69 -0.84
CA ASP A 20 6.17 -14.55 -1.74
C ASP A 20 6.24 -13.23 -0.94
N TYR A 21 7.41 -12.63 -0.90
CA TYR A 21 7.68 -11.37 -0.18
C TYR A 21 7.59 -10.15 -1.10
N GLY A 22 6.78 -10.23 -2.14
CA GLY A 22 6.57 -9.20 -3.14
C GLY A 22 7.40 -9.41 -4.42
N ASP A 23 7.98 -10.59 -4.60
CA ASP A 23 8.79 -11.00 -5.74
C ASP A 23 8.18 -12.18 -6.54
N GLY A 24 7.08 -12.73 -6.07
CA GLY A 24 6.42 -13.88 -6.66
C GLY A 24 5.45 -13.54 -7.79
N SER A 25 4.62 -14.53 -8.15
CA SER A 25 3.73 -14.44 -9.31
C SER A 25 2.56 -13.47 -9.13
N ILE A 26 2.08 -13.25 -7.90
CA ILE A 26 0.96 -12.35 -7.62
C ILE A 26 1.40 -10.90 -7.80
N PRO A 27 2.50 -10.41 -7.16
CA PRO A 27 3.04 -9.09 -7.44
C PRO A 27 3.41 -8.87 -8.91
N GLN A 28 4.00 -9.86 -9.58
CA GLN A 28 4.33 -9.76 -10.99
C GLN A 28 3.10 -9.44 -11.85
N LYS A 29 2.00 -10.17 -11.67
CA LYS A 29 0.74 -9.89 -12.39
C LYS A 29 0.20 -8.49 -12.07
N TYR A 30 0.29 -8.09 -10.80
CA TYR A 30 -0.23 -6.80 -10.35
C TYR A 30 0.56 -5.60 -10.91
N TYR A 31 1.88 -5.74 -11.08
CA TYR A 31 2.77 -4.70 -11.57
C TYR A 31 3.14 -4.86 -13.07
N GLY A 32 2.35 -5.58 -13.86
CA GLY A 32 2.59 -5.74 -15.29
C GLY A 32 3.83 -6.57 -15.63
N ASN A 33 4.08 -7.62 -14.87
CA ASN A 33 5.23 -8.52 -14.96
C ASN A 33 6.60 -7.87 -14.67
N PHE A 34 6.61 -6.65 -14.12
CA PHE A 34 7.86 -5.99 -13.73
C PHE A 34 7.97 -5.86 -12.21
N ILE A 35 9.07 -6.37 -11.65
CA ILE A 35 9.46 -6.16 -10.26
C ILE A 35 10.85 -5.54 -10.27
N SER A 36 11.00 -4.39 -9.61
CA SER A 36 12.28 -3.69 -9.53
C SER A 36 13.33 -4.53 -8.79
N ASP A 37 14.60 -4.30 -9.09
CA ASP A 37 15.70 -5.03 -8.44
C ASP A 37 15.78 -4.70 -6.94
N ASP A 38 15.41 -3.48 -6.54
CA ASP A 38 15.29 -3.11 -5.12
C ASP A 38 14.22 -3.96 -4.41
N GLN A 39 13.06 -4.14 -5.04
CA GLN A 39 12.00 -5.00 -4.50
C GLN A 39 12.44 -6.45 -4.36
N LYS A 40 13.12 -7.00 -5.37
CA LYS A 40 13.68 -8.35 -5.32
C LYS A 40 14.73 -8.48 -4.21
N SER A 41 15.63 -7.48 -4.08
CA SER A 41 16.64 -7.47 -3.04
C SER A 41 16.01 -7.43 -1.64
N MET A 42 14.97 -6.60 -1.43
CA MET A 42 14.25 -6.53 -0.16
C MET A 42 13.49 -7.82 0.14
N ALA A 43 12.84 -8.41 -0.86
CA ALA A 43 12.15 -9.70 -0.71
C ALA A 43 13.11 -10.80 -0.26
N GLU A 44 14.28 -10.88 -0.89
CA GLU A 44 15.29 -11.87 -0.55
C GLU A 44 15.86 -11.67 0.87
N LYS A 45 16.16 -10.44 1.27
CA LYS A 45 16.60 -10.14 2.64
C LYS A 45 15.54 -10.50 3.67
N THR A 46 14.26 -10.21 3.37
CA THR A 46 13.14 -10.54 4.25
C THR A 46 12.99 -12.06 4.37
N ARG A 47 13.05 -12.79 3.25
CA ARG A 47 13.00 -14.25 3.20
C ARG A 47 14.10 -14.87 4.05
N GLN A 48 15.34 -14.40 3.90
CA GLN A 48 16.48 -14.90 4.68
C GLN A 48 16.28 -14.66 6.19
N LEU A 49 15.79 -13.48 6.57
CA LEU A 49 15.51 -13.15 7.97
C LEU A 49 14.41 -14.08 8.53
N ILE A 50 13.28 -14.19 7.84
CA ILE A 50 12.15 -15.03 8.28
C ILE A 50 12.56 -16.50 8.35
N ASN A 51 13.29 -17.01 7.36
CA ASN A 51 13.77 -18.38 7.35
C ASN A 51 14.78 -18.66 8.48
N LYS A 52 15.59 -17.67 8.87
CA LYS A 52 16.49 -17.79 10.01
C LYS A 52 15.75 -17.83 11.34
N GLU A 53 14.74 -16.97 11.52
CA GLU A 53 14.02 -16.80 12.79
C GLU A 53 12.93 -17.89 12.98
N PHE A 54 12.19 -18.23 11.92
CA PHE A 54 11.01 -19.10 11.99
C PHE A 54 11.18 -20.40 11.20
N GLY A 55 12.07 -20.42 10.23
CA GLY A 55 12.16 -21.47 9.22
C GLY A 55 11.18 -21.30 8.06
N PRO A 56 11.42 -21.97 6.93
CA PRO A 56 10.47 -21.99 5.81
C PRO A 56 9.13 -22.63 6.22
N PHE A 57 8.01 -22.02 5.82
CA PHE A 57 6.67 -22.54 6.15
C PHE A 57 6.50 -24.02 5.77
N SER A 58 7.02 -24.43 4.61
CA SER A 58 6.94 -25.82 4.14
C SER A 58 7.64 -26.81 5.07
N GLU A 59 8.74 -26.42 5.71
CA GLU A 59 9.45 -27.23 6.71
C GLU A 59 8.63 -27.32 8.00
N ILE A 60 8.18 -26.17 8.53
CA ILE A 60 7.38 -26.10 9.75
C ILE A 60 6.08 -26.91 9.61
N LEU A 61 5.43 -26.84 8.45
CA LEU A 61 4.23 -27.61 8.17
C LEU A 61 4.50 -29.13 8.18
N LYS A 62 5.63 -29.59 7.65
CA LYS A 62 6.03 -31.02 7.68
C LYS A 62 6.32 -31.46 9.10
N ILE A 63 6.98 -30.64 9.92
CA ILE A 63 7.21 -30.91 11.35
C ILE A 63 5.87 -31.01 12.08
N SER A 64 4.96 -30.04 11.88
CA SER A 64 3.63 -30.03 12.50
C SER A 64 2.80 -31.26 12.16
N ARG A 65 3.00 -31.84 10.97
CA ARG A 65 2.32 -33.07 10.51
C ARG A 65 3.07 -34.36 10.89
N GLY A 66 4.16 -34.24 11.62
CA GLY A 66 5.00 -35.41 11.98
C GLY A 66 5.72 -36.08 10.81
N GLN A 67 5.86 -35.41 9.69
CA GLN A 67 6.53 -35.93 8.49
C GLN A 67 8.05 -35.79 8.56
N ILE A 68 8.55 -34.86 9.37
CA ILE A 68 9.96 -34.59 9.62
C ILE A 68 10.17 -34.49 11.12
N SER A 69 11.22 -35.13 11.64
CA SER A 69 11.67 -34.97 13.03
C SER A 69 12.81 -33.95 13.09
N THR A 70 12.80 -33.11 14.11
CA THR A 70 13.87 -32.15 14.40
C THR A 70 14.12 -32.10 15.91
N ASN A 71 15.36 -31.76 16.30
CA ASN A 71 15.73 -31.50 17.69
C ASN A 71 15.72 -29.98 18.00
N ASP A 72 15.36 -29.17 17.03
CA ASP A 72 15.24 -27.72 17.19
C ASP A 72 13.95 -27.39 17.97
N THR A 73 14.12 -26.98 19.22
CA THR A 73 13.02 -26.70 20.15
C THR A 73 12.15 -25.53 19.70
N GLU A 74 12.73 -24.54 19.07
CA GLU A 74 12.00 -23.37 18.55
C GLU A 74 11.10 -23.77 17.39
N LYS A 75 11.63 -24.53 16.42
CA LYS A 75 10.84 -25.06 15.31
C LYS A 75 9.72 -26.00 15.77
N ILE A 76 9.97 -26.82 16.80
CA ILE A 76 8.93 -27.68 17.39
C ILE A 76 7.82 -26.83 18.01
N GLU A 77 8.15 -25.75 18.70
CA GLU A 77 7.16 -24.86 19.32
C GLU A 77 6.34 -24.12 18.25
N ILE A 78 6.99 -23.57 17.23
CA ILE A 78 6.32 -22.95 16.09
C ILE A 78 5.37 -23.94 15.39
N ALA A 79 5.82 -25.17 15.16
CA ALA A 79 5.02 -26.21 14.51
C ALA A 79 3.80 -26.62 15.36
N LYS A 80 3.94 -26.69 16.69
CA LYS A 80 2.82 -26.93 17.61
C LYS A 80 1.81 -25.77 17.57
N ASN A 81 2.30 -24.54 17.59
CA ASN A 81 1.45 -23.34 17.53
C ASN A 81 0.72 -23.27 16.18
N LEU A 82 1.37 -23.59 15.07
CA LEU A 82 0.74 -23.65 13.75
C LEU A 82 -0.44 -24.63 13.71
N GLY A 83 -0.34 -25.75 14.41
CA GLY A 83 -1.39 -26.76 14.48
C GLY A 83 -2.51 -26.47 15.50
N ALA A 84 -2.22 -25.67 16.52
CA ALA A 84 -3.11 -25.44 17.65
C ALA A 84 -3.81 -24.07 17.64
N LEU A 85 -3.20 -23.05 17.04
CA LEU A 85 -3.73 -21.70 17.05
C LEU A 85 -4.65 -21.46 15.86
N ALA A 86 -5.83 -20.92 16.14
CA ALA A 86 -6.77 -20.44 15.13
C ALA A 86 -6.73 -18.91 15.07
N LEU A 87 -6.86 -18.36 13.86
CA LEU A 87 -7.09 -16.94 13.69
C LEU A 87 -8.54 -16.64 14.06
N GLN A 88 -8.73 -15.77 15.05
CA GLN A 88 -10.05 -15.27 15.38
C GLN A 88 -10.47 -14.23 14.34
N VAL A 89 -11.59 -14.46 13.67
CA VAL A 89 -12.16 -13.57 12.67
C VAL A 89 -13.51 -13.09 13.17
N GLN A 90 -13.66 -11.77 13.24
CA GLN A 90 -14.95 -11.14 13.52
C GLN A 90 -15.57 -10.68 12.21
N TRP A 91 -16.77 -11.15 11.93
CA TRP A 91 -17.54 -10.73 10.76
C TRP A 91 -18.41 -9.53 11.09
N VAL A 92 -18.43 -8.55 10.19
CA VAL A 92 -19.32 -7.39 10.25
C VAL A 92 -20.13 -7.36 8.96
N ASP A 93 -21.44 -7.54 9.08
CA ASP A 93 -22.35 -7.44 7.95
C ASP A 93 -22.62 -5.98 7.60
N GLY A 94 -22.56 -5.66 6.31
CA GLY A 94 -22.83 -4.32 5.82
C GLY A 94 -22.18 -4.03 4.47
N ASP A 95 -22.40 -2.82 4.03
CA ASP A 95 -21.80 -2.27 2.82
C ASP A 95 -20.42 -1.66 3.07
N ALA A 96 -19.86 -1.02 2.02
CA ALA A 96 -18.55 -0.37 2.11
C ALA A 96 -18.53 0.80 3.11
N SER A 97 -19.64 1.51 3.29
CA SER A 97 -19.73 2.63 4.26
C SER A 97 -19.63 2.12 5.69
N LYS A 98 -20.34 1.04 6.01
CA LYS A 98 -20.30 0.42 7.34
C LYS A 98 -18.94 -0.20 7.66
N ALA A 99 -18.26 -0.74 6.64
CA ALA A 99 -16.88 -1.21 6.79
C ALA A 99 -15.92 -0.06 7.11
N GLU A 100 -16.09 1.09 6.45
CA GLU A 100 -15.32 2.31 6.68
C GLU A 100 -15.54 2.88 8.10
N ASP A 101 -16.79 2.99 8.54
CA ASP A 101 -17.13 3.42 9.90
C ASP A 101 -16.51 2.50 10.96
N SER A 102 -16.54 1.20 10.72
CA SER A 102 -15.94 0.21 11.60
C SER A 102 -14.41 0.33 11.63
N PHE A 103 -13.77 0.54 10.47
CA PHE A 103 -12.34 0.79 10.36
C PHE A 103 -11.93 2.04 11.14
N LEU A 104 -12.66 3.15 10.99
CA LEU A 104 -12.38 4.39 11.72
C LEU A 104 -12.50 4.19 13.23
N LYS A 105 -13.54 3.48 13.70
CA LYS A 105 -13.73 3.21 15.14
C LYS A 105 -12.62 2.34 15.71
N ILE A 106 -12.21 1.29 15.02
CA ILE A 106 -11.14 0.39 15.47
C ILE A 106 -9.80 1.14 15.56
N ASN A 107 -9.48 1.95 14.54
CA ASN A 107 -8.20 2.66 14.49
C ASN A 107 -8.12 3.87 15.44
N GLN A 108 -9.24 4.46 15.86
CA GLN A 108 -9.25 5.49 16.89
C GLN A 108 -8.73 4.99 18.24
N SER A 109 -8.81 3.70 18.50
CA SER A 109 -8.38 3.10 19.78
C SER A 109 -6.96 2.53 19.77
N ALA A 110 -6.33 2.34 18.61
CA ALA A 110 -5.03 1.66 18.50
C ALA A 110 -3.90 2.57 18.00
N THR A 111 -3.82 2.80 16.70
CA THR A 111 -2.80 3.66 16.09
C THR A 111 -3.49 4.85 15.44
N LYS A 112 -3.11 6.06 15.82
CA LYS A 112 -3.71 7.26 15.21
C LYS A 112 -3.40 7.29 13.72
N ILE A 113 -4.46 7.28 12.91
CA ILE A 113 -4.40 7.60 11.49
C ILE A 113 -4.04 9.08 11.35
N SER A 114 -3.17 9.44 10.42
CA SER A 114 -2.86 10.85 10.16
C SER A 114 -4.10 11.59 9.64
N ASP A 115 -4.17 12.90 9.89
CA ASP A 115 -5.30 13.71 9.44
C ASP A 115 -5.46 13.67 7.93
N ALA A 116 -4.36 13.67 7.16
CA ALA A 116 -4.38 13.54 5.71
C ALA A 116 -4.93 12.18 5.26
N GLU A 117 -4.52 11.09 5.91
CA GLU A 117 -5.04 9.76 5.61
C GLU A 117 -6.52 9.65 5.94
N LEU A 118 -6.94 10.19 7.08
CA LEU A 118 -8.34 10.24 7.49
C LEU A 118 -9.19 11.05 6.49
N GLU A 119 -8.68 12.18 6.03
CA GLU A 119 -9.32 13.01 5.02
C GLU A 119 -9.49 12.26 3.69
N LEU A 120 -8.45 11.56 3.23
CA LEU A 120 -8.52 10.77 2.01
C LEU A 120 -9.47 9.57 2.12
N ILE A 121 -9.60 8.97 3.31
CA ILE A 121 -10.56 7.89 3.55
C ILE A 121 -11.99 8.44 3.44
N LYS A 122 -12.29 9.53 4.15
CA LYS A 122 -13.61 10.17 4.13
C LYS A 122 -14.02 10.66 2.74
N ASN A 123 -13.06 11.08 1.94
CA ASN A 123 -13.27 11.65 0.61
C ASN A 123 -12.82 10.70 -0.52
N ARG A 124 -12.82 9.40 -0.29
CA ARG A 124 -12.25 8.39 -1.22
C ARG A 124 -12.75 8.46 -2.65
N ASN A 125 -14.00 8.92 -2.84
CA ASN A 125 -14.65 9.04 -4.15
C ASN A 125 -14.55 10.46 -4.73
N LYS A 126 -13.79 11.36 -4.11
CA LYS A 126 -13.62 12.73 -4.56
C LYS A 126 -12.37 12.87 -5.44
N ALA A 127 -12.43 13.80 -6.38
CA ALA A 127 -11.42 13.95 -7.41
C ALA A 127 -10.01 14.15 -6.82
N PHE A 128 -9.85 15.08 -5.86
CA PHE A 128 -8.56 15.35 -5.22
C PHE A 128 -7.98 14.12 -4.50
N ALA A 129 -8.84 13.33 -3.87
CA ALA A 129 -8.39 12.16 -3.12
C ALA A 129 -7.94 11.01 -4.03
N ILE A 130 -8.59 10.83 -5.17
CA ILE A 130 -8.16 9.87 -6.20
C ILE A 130 -6.86 10.35 -6.85
N ALA A 131 -6.77 11.64 -7.21
CA ALA A 131 -5.57 12.26 -7.77
C ALA A 131 -4.37 12.14 -6.82
N ALA A 132 -4.53 12.47 -5.54
CA ALA A 132 -3.47 12.35 -4.54
C ALA A 132 -2.94 10.91 -4.43
N ARG A 133 -3.83 9.92 -4.40
CA ARG A 133 -3.43 8.51 -4.38
C ARG A 133 -2.70 8.07 -5.65
N ALA A 134 -3.10 8.60 -6.81
CA ALA A 134 -2.42 8.33 -8.06
C ALA A 134 -0.98 8.87 -8.03
N VAL A 135 -0.79 10.11 -7.60
CA VAL A 135 0.54 10.76 -7.49
C VAL A 135 1.43 10.04 -6.48
N VAL A 136 0.94 9.79 -5.25
CA VAL A 136 1.72 9.08 -4.21
C VAL A 136 2.26 7.75 -4.70
N ARG A 137 1.51 7.06 -5.54
CA ARG A 137 1.87 5.74 -6.10
C ARG A 137 2.57 5.81 -7.44
N ALA A 138 2.85 6.99 -7.98
CA ALA A 138 3.37 7.18 -9.34
C ALA A 138 2.54 6.43 -10.41
N GLY A 139 1.22 6.42 -10.27
CA GLY A 139 0.30 5.70 -11.14
C GLY A 139 0.33 4.17 -11.01
N LYS A 140 1.07 3.61 -10.04
CA LYS A 140 1.23 2.16 -9.83
C LYS A 140 0.30 1.63 -8.73
N GLY A 141 0.21 0.31 -8.63
CA GLY A 141 -0.52 -0.37 -7.56
C GLY A 141 -2.03 -0.34 -7.76
N TYR A 142 -2.82 -0.32 -6.66
CA TYR A 142 -4.27 -0.31 -6.73
C TYR A 142 -4.77 1.00 -7.35
N GLN A 143 -5.48 0.88 -8.46
CA GLN A 143 -5.97 2.01 -9.25
C GLN A 143 -7.42 2.34 -8.85
N TYR A 144 -7.60 3.40 -8.07
CA TYR A 144 -8.93 3.90 -7.69
C TYR A 144 -9.73 4.43 -8.88
N TRP A 145 -9.09 4.57 -10.04
CA TRP A 145 -9.62 5.00 -11.34
C TRP A 145 -9.79 3.83 -12.32
N SER A 146 -9.74 2.59 -11.85
CA SER A 146 -9.86 1.40 -12.71
C SER A 146 -11.20 1.27 -13.45
N ASN A 147 -12.24 1.97 -12.98
CA ASN A 147 -13.57 2.00 -13.62
C ASN A 147 -13.71 3.10 -14.67
N PHE A 148 -12.68 3.94 -14.86
CA PHE A 148 -12.68 5.00 -15.85
C PHE A 148 -12.41 4.43 -17.26
N SER A 149 -12.67 5.23 -18.30
CA SER A 149 -12.32 4.84 -19.66
C SER A 149 -10.81 4.60 -19.80
N PHE A 150 -10.42 3.70 -20.68
CA PHE A 150 -9.02 3.34 -20.91
C PHE A 150 -8.14 4.56 -21.24
N GLU A 151 -8.71 5.53 -21.96
CA GLU A 151 -8.04 6.78 -22.28
C GLU A 151 -7.66 7.56 -21.02
N TYR A 152 -8.62 7.76 -20.12
CA TYR A 152 -8.38 8.49 -18.87
C TYR A 152 -7.50 7.72 -17.90
N GLN A 153 -7.62 6.40 -17.83
CA GLN A 153 -6.70 5.59 -17.03
C GLN A 153 -5.24 5.82 -17.44
N ASN A 154 -4.93 5.83 -18.72
CA ASN A 154 -3.56 6.06 -19.21
C ASN A 154 -3.09 7.50 -18.94
N LYS A 155 -3.93 8.49 -19.20
CA LYS A 155 -3.63 9.90 -18.93
C LYS A 155 -3.32 10.13 -17.44
N ILE A 156 -4.15 9.58 -16.55
CA ILE A 156 -3.96 9.70 -15.08
C ILE A 156 -2.65 9.05 -14.66
N VAL A 157 -2.34 7.86 -15.15
CA VAL A 157 -1.09 7.14 -14.83
C VAL A 157 0.14 7.92 -15.28
N GLU A 158 0.12 8.45 -16.50
CA GLU A 158 1.22 9.22 -17.08
C GLU A 158 1.48 10.51 -16.27
N VAL A 159 0.42 11.32 -16.09
CA VAL A 159 0.55 12.61 -15.39
C VAL A 159 0.91 12.40 -13.92
N ALA A 160 0.27 11.45 -13.24
CA ALA A 160 0.59 11.14 -11.84
C ALA A 160 2.04 10.70 -11.64
N ARG A 161 2.62 9.94 -12.60
CA ARG A 161 4.03 9.58 -12.60
C ARG A 161 4.93 10.80 -12.76
N ASN A 162 4.62 11.66 -13.74
CA ASN A 162 5.40 12.87 -13.99
C ASN A 162 5.40 13.81 -12.77
N ILE A 163 4.24 14.01 -12.15
CA ILE A 163 4.13 14.81 -10.93
C ILE A 163 4.95 14.17 -9.79
N HIS A 164 4.82 12.86 -9.60
CA HIS A 164 5.59 12.14 -8.59
C HIS A 164 7.10 12.32 -8.78
N ASP A 165 7.58 12.19 -10.02
CA ASP A 165 9.00 12.34 -10.35
C ASP A 165 9.51 13.77 -10.14
N ILE A 166 8.68 14.79 -10.40
CA ILE A 166 8.98 16.20 -10.10
C ILE A 166 9.03 16.42 -8.60
N MET A 167 8.05 15.90 -7.85
CA MET A 167 7.93 16.16 -6.42
C MET A 167 9.03 15.48 -5.59
N PHE A 168 9.37 14.24 -5.92
CA PHE A 168 10.25 13.40 -5.07
C PHE A 168 11.62 13.13 -5.69
N GLY A 169 11.83 13.48 -6.93
CA GLY A 169 13.08 13.28 -7.66
C GLY A 169 13.49 11.82 -7.76
N THR A 170 13.64 11.31 -8.96
CA THR A 170 14.22 9.97 -9.20
C THR A 170 15.68 10.06 -9.62
N LYS A 171 16.16 11.27 -9.93
CA LYS A 171 17.54 11.53 -10.35
C LYS A 171 18.40 11.98 -9.18
N PRO A 172 19.69 11.65 -9.15
CA PRO A 172 20.64 12.25 -8.21
C PRO A 172 20.57 13.77 -8.34
N PHE A 173 20.39 14.46 -7.24
CA PHE A 173 20.40 15.93 -7.22
C PHE A 173 21.82 16.45 -6.96
N ASP A 174 22.15 17.60 -7.56
CA ASP A 174 23.37 18.31 -7.28
C ASP A 174 23.19 19.17 -6.03
N ILE A 175 23.96 18.90 -4.99
CA ILE A 175 23.89 19.64 -3.73
C ILE A 175 24.22 21.13 -3.87
N ASN A 176 24.88 21.52 -4.97
CA ASN A 176 25.24 22.92 -5.26
C ASN A 176 24.21 23.63 -6.15
N ASP A 177 23.21 22.91 -6.67
CA ASP A 177 22.14 23.49 -7.51
C ASP A 177 20.79 23.32 -6.83
N ILE A 178 20.27 24.42 -6.28
CA ILE A 178 18.97 24.44 -5.60
C ILE A 178 17.80 23.99 -6.49
N ASN A 179 17.91 24.19 -7.81
CA ASN A 179 16.86 23.77 -8.75
C ASN A 179 16.86 22.25 -9.00
N SER A 180 17.89 21.55 -8.59
CA SER A 180 17.97 20.09 -8.70
C SER A 180 17.30 19.35 -7.54
N PHE A 181 16.97 20.04 -6.45
CA PHE A 181 16.35 19.43 -5.28
C PHE A 181 14.90 19.05 -5.55
N PRO A 182 14.44 17.88 -5.06
CA PRO A 182 13.03 17.51 -5.13
C PRO A 182 12.17 18.51 -4.38
N ILE A 183 11.07 18.97 -4.98
CA ILE A 183 10.17 19.98 -4.39
C ILE A 183 9.61 19.52 -3.03
N ALA A 184 9.27 18.25 -2.91
CA ALA A 184 8.72 17.66 -1.69
C ALA A 184 9.79 17.06 -0.76
N GLY A 185 11.07 17.21 -1.07
CA GLY A 185 12.16 16.60 -0.32
C GLY A 185 12.25 15.09 -0.50
N PRO A 186 13.05 14.39 0.32
CA PRO A 186 13.19 12.95 0.23
C PRO A 186 11.86 12.27 0.60
N ARG A 187 11.53 11.21 -0.14
CA ARG A 187 10.33 10.42 0.11
C ARG A 187 10.33 9.83 1.52
N SER A 188 9.33 10.19 2.32
CA SER A 188 9.10 9.69 3.66
C SER A 188 7.68 9.14 3.74
N SER A 189 7.52 7.95 4.32
CA SER A 189 6.20 7.28 4.40
C SER A 189 5.14 8.12 5.14
N ASN A 190 5.55 8.93 6.10
CA ASN A 190 4.63 9.68 6.95
C ASN A 190 4.23 11.05 6.37
N LEU A 191 5.13 11.68 5.59
CA LEU A 191 4.91 13.04 5.06
C LEU A 191 4.47 13.04 3.60
N THR A 192 4.79 12.00 2.84
CA THR A 192 4.52 11.94 1.39
C THR A 192 3.05 12.17 1.06
N LEU A 193 2.15 11.52 1.80
CA LEU A 193 0.71 11.60 1.55
C LEU A 193 0.17 13.00 1.86
N ASP A 194 0.61 13.59 2.96
CA ASP A 194 0.20 14.94 3.38
C ASP A 194 0.68 15.99 2.38
N VAL A 195 1.97 15.97 2.03
CA VAL A 195 2.56 16.91 1.06
C VAL A 195 1.83 16.83 -0.28
N VAL A 196 1.62 15.64 -0.83
CA VAL A 196 0.93 15.48 -2.12
C VAL A 196 -0.51 15.99 -2.03
N THR A 197 -1.24 15.63 -0.96
CA THR A 197 -2.63 16.05 -0.79
C THR A 197 -2.75 17.57 -0.69
N GLN A 198 -1.88 18.21 0.08
CA GLN A 198 -1.87 19.66 0.22
C GLN A 198 -1.47 20.35 -1.09
N THR A 199 -0.45 19.84 -1.79
CA THR A 199 -0.04 20.39 -3.10
C THR A 199 -1.18 20.36 -4.10
N ILE A 200 -1.89 19.24 -4.24
CA ILE A 200 -3.04 19.14 -5.16
C ILE A 200 -4.12 20.14 -4.78
N LYS A 201 -4.44 20.29 -3.50
CA LYS A 201 -5.44 21.26 -3.04
C LYS A 201 -5.04 22.70 -3.34
N ILE A 202 -3.79 23.07 -3.07
CA ILE A 202 -3.28 24.43 -3.30
C ILE A 202 -3.25 24.75 -4.80
N CYS A 203 -2.79 23.82 -5.63
CA CYS A 203 -2.72 24.02 -7.08
C CYS A 203 -4.11 24.14 -7.74
N ASN A 204 -5.13 23.54 -7.11
CA ASN A 204 -6.50 23.54 -7.60
C ASN A 204 -7.44 24.41 -6.74
N ASP A 205 -6.89 25.36 -5.98
CA ASP A 205 -7.70 26.28 -5.18
C ASP A 205 -8.32 27.35 -6.08
N ASP A 206 -9.52 27.06 -6.53
CA ASP A 206 -10.40 27.98 -7.29
C ASP A 206 -11.46 28.65 -6.39
N GLY A 207 -11.29 28.55 -5.06
CA GLY A 207 -12.26 29.02 -4.06
C GLY A 207 -13.39 28.02 -3.78
N ASN A 208 -13.42 26.90 -4.46
CA ASN A 208 -14.36 25.80 -4.19
C ASN A 208 -13.79 24.80 -3.18
N ASN A 209 -14.67 24.22 -2.36
CA ASN A 209 -14.24 23.15 -1.46
C ASN A 209 -13.93 21.87 -2.26
N PRO A 210 -12.68 21.38 -2.29
CA PRO A 210 -12.31 20.20 -3.05
C PRO A 210 -13.12 18.95 -2.68
N ALA A 211 -13.66 18.89 -1.46
CA ALA A 211 -14.52 17.78 -1.01
C ALA A 211 -15.89 17.75 -1.70
N LEU A 212 -16.28 18.79 -2.42
CA LEU A 212 -17.53 18.83 -3.20
C LEU A 212 -17.35 18.30 -4.63
N ILE A 213 -16.11 18.20 -5.12
CA ILE A 213 -15.83 17.78 -6.51
C ILE A 213 -15.84 16.25 -6.59
N ASP A 214 -16.82 15.71 -7.29
CA ASP A 214 -16.94 14.25 -7.45
C ASP A 214 -15.80 13.67 -8.31
N GLY A 215 -15.43 12.45 -8.01
CA GLY A 215 -14.32 11.74 -8.66
C GLY A 215 -14.72 11.14 -10.01
N THR A 216 -15.23 11.95 -10.94
CA THR A 216 -15.38 11.57 -12.34
C THR A 216 -14.02 11.54 -13.04
N GLU A 217 -13.93 10.87 -14.18
CA GLU A 217 -12.66 10.75 -14.91
C GLU A 217 -12.10 12.11 -15.35
N GLU A 218 -12.97 13.02 -15.78
CA GLU A 218 -12.59 14.38 -16.16
C GLU A 218 -12.11 15.19 -14.94
N ASN A 219 -12.84 15.15 -13.85
CA ASN A 219 -12.51 15.89 -12.64
C ASN A 219 -11.19 15.41 -12.04
N VAL A 220 -10.96 14.07 -11.99
CA VAL A 220 -9.70 13.53 -11.48
C VAL A 220 -8.52 13.94 -12.36
N TYR A 221 -8.68 13.88 -13.67
CA TYR A 221 -7.66 14.34 -14.61
C TYR A 221 -7.39 15.83 -14.46
N HIS A 222 -8.44 16.66 -14.32
CA HIS A 222 -8.32 18.09 -14.12
C HIS A 222 -7.56 18.45 -12.83
N GLN A 223 -7.68 17.65 -11.77
CA GLN A 223 -6.91 17.86 -10.53
C GLN A 223 -5.41 17.58 -10.69
N LEU A 224 -5.00 16.93 -11.78
CA LEU A 224 -3.60 16.56 -12.06
C LEU A 224 -2.93 17.51 -13.07
N VAL A 225 -3.70 18.27 -13.84
CA VAL A 225 -3.21 19.15 -14.91
C VAL A 225 -3.28 20.61 -14.48
#